data_b229989e6b045c15395901a908bc705c
#
_entry.id   b229989e6b045c15395901a908bc705c
#
_cell.length_a   1.000
_cell.length_b   1.000
_cell.length_c   1.000
_cell.angle_alpha   90.00
_cell.angle_beta   90.00
_cell.angle_gamma   90.00
#
_symmetry.space_group_name_H-M   'P 1'
#
loop_
_entity.id
_entity.type
_entity.pdbx_description
1 polymer ?
#
loop_
_entity_poly.entity_id
_entity_poly.type
_entity_poly.pdbx_seq_one_letter_code
_entity_poly.pdbx_strand_id
1 'polypeptide(L)'
;TIDDLCALDLDYWALGHVHQHRVLIPPGEGRPVAVYPGCTQGRNPRETGPRGCCVVHVSQGRVAHVEFVPLDTVRWTAFDLDITDLAGMDQLLDTLTQRCAVEAAEASRDALAVRVRLVGRGALHRELARMGPVERGTWLRDGLQDEAQARGQWWWLESVKAATRPPIDTAALAQSGGLVAELLAEADRLAADDGSLAELASCLQQEFNHPRVRAVLESISP
;
A
#
# COMPACT_ATOMS: atom_id res chain seq x y z
N THR A 1 3.36 -22.92 -19.69
CA THR A 1 3.23 -21.58 -20.32
C THR A 1 1.77 -21.34 -20.74
N ILE A 2 1.43 -20.11 -21.16
CA ILE A 2 0.09 -19.80 -21.73
C ILE A 2 -0.12 -20.61 -23.01
N ASP A 3 0.91 -20.78 -23.80
CA ASP A 3 0.83 -21.57 -25.06
C ASP A 3 0.50 -23.04 -24.79
N ASP A 4 1.03 -23.62 -23.71
CA ASP A 4 0.69 -24.99 -23.30
C ASP A 4 -0.81 -25.12 -22.93
N LEU A 5 -1.38 -24.08 -22.27
CA LEU A 5 -2.81 -24.05 -21.96
C LEU A 5 -3.67 -23.95 -23.23
N CYS A 6 -3.22 -23.16 -24.20
CA CYS A 6 -3.90 -22.98 -25.48
C CYS A 6 -3.79 -24.19 -26.41
N ALA A 7 -2.78 -25.05 -26.23
CA ALA A 7 -2.57 -26.25 -27.05
C ALA A 7 -3.56 -27.40 -26.73
N LEU A 8 -4.23 -27.28 -25.57
CA LEU A 8 -5.22 -28.29 -25.17
C LEU A 8 -6.64 -27.83 -25.56
N ASP A 9 -7.46 -28.76 -26.01
CA ASP A 9 -8.84 -28.51 -26.44
C ASP A 9 -9.78 -28.40 -25.21
N LEU A 10 -9.62 -27.31 -24.45
CA LEU A 10 -10.42 -26.97 -23.27
C LEU A 10 -10.94 -25.56 -23.39
N ASP A 11 -12.17 -25.30 -22.92
CA ASP A 11 -12.78 -23.97 -22.93
C ASP A 11 -12.39 -23.14 -21.71
N TYR A 12 -12.10 -23.80 -20.57
CA TYR A 12 -11.84 -23.12 -19.30
C TYR A 12 -10.80 -23.84 -18.45
N TRP A 13 -9.87 -23.05 -17.88
CA TRP A 13 -8.89 -23.47 -16.91
C TRP A 13 -9.15 -22.82 -15.55
N ALA A 14 -9.67 -23.59 -14.59
CA ALA A 14 -9.72 -23.22 -13.19
C ALA A 14 -8.36 -23.55 -12.56
N LEU A 15 -7.48 -22.54 -12.45
CA LEU A 15 -6.12 -22.72 -11.96
C LEU A 15 -6.07 -22.59 -10.44
N GLY A 16 -5.32 -23.49 -9.78
CA GLY A 16 -5.10 -23.48 -8.34
C GLY A 16 -3.74 -22.89 -7.94
N HIS A 17 -3.36 -23.03 -6.65
CA HIS A 17 -2.07 -22.65 -6.07
C HIS A 17 -1.85 -21.16 -5.83
N VAL A 18 -2.20 -20.26 -6.73
CA VAL A 18 -2.07 -18.82 -6.55
C VAL A 18 -3.24 -18.28 -5.73
N HIS A 19 -2.96 -17.69 -4.56
CA HIS A 19 -3.99 -17.20 -3.62
C HIS A 19 -4.61 -15.87 -4.03
N GLN A 20 -4.04 -15.19 -5.01
CA GLN A 20 -4.57 -13.94 -5.54
C GLN A 20 -5.41 -14.21 -6.79
N HIS A 21 -6.59 -13.58 -6.87
CA HIS A 21 -7.38 -13.58 -8.10
C HIS A 21 -6.58 -12.96 -9.26
N ARG A 22 -6.51 -13.68 -10.38
CA ARG A 22 -5.83 -13.23 -11.58
C ARG A 22 -6.40 -13.89 -12.83
N VAL A 23 -6.83 -13.09 -13.79
CA VAL A 23 -7.19 -13.57 -15.13
C VAL A 23 -5.92 -13.64 -15.97
N LEU A 24 -5.55 -14.83 -16.41
CA LEU A 24 -4.40 -15.03 -17.32
C LEU A 24 -4.81 -14.90 -18.78
N ILE A 25 -5.94 -15.52 -19.14
CA ILE A 25 -6.53 -15.46 -20.47
C ILE A 25 -7.99 -15.06 -20.29
N PRO A 26 -8.37 -13.83 -20.70
CA PRO A 26 -9.74 -13.36 -20.57
C PRO A 26 -10.67 -14.06 -21.58
N PRO A 27 -12.00 -14.04 -21.34
CA PRO A 27 -12.98 -14.43 -22.35
C PRO A 27 -12.77 -13.70 -23.67
N GLY A 28 -12.81 -14.44 -24.79
CA GLY A 28 -12.59 -13.92 -26.13
C GLY A 28 -12.64 -14.99 -27.18
N GLU A 29 -12.58 -14.63 -28.44
CA GLU A 29 -12.68 -15.59 -29.54
C GLU A 29 -11.43 -16.47 -29.67
N GLY A 30 -11.65 -17.78 -29.78
CA GLY A 30 -10.63 -18.76 -30.21
C GLY A 30 -9.55 -19.13 -29.22
N ARG A 31 -9.70 -18.78 -27.91
CA ARG A 31 -8.77 -19.19 -26.85
C ARG A 31 -9.52 -19.71 -25.63
N PRO A 32 -8.95 -20.67 -24.87
CA PRO A 32 -9.50 -21.06 -23.60
C PRO A 32 -9.41 -19.89 -22.62
N VAL A 33 -10.35 -19.79 -21.70
CA VAL A 33 -10.26 -18.87 -20.58
C VAL A 33 -9.44 -19.48 -19.47
N ALA A 34 -8.49 -18.75 -18.89
CA ALA A 34 -7.65 -19.26 -17.79
C ALA A 34 -7.64 -18.27 -16.62
N VAL A 35 -8.05 -18.74 -15.45
CA VAL A 35 -8.22 -17.90 -14.26
C VAL A 35 -7.69 -18.58 -13.02
N TYR A 36 -6.93 -17.84 -12.21
CA TYR A 36 -6.72 -18.13 -10.80
C TYR A 36 -7.85 -17.46 -10.01
N PRO A 37 -8.78 -18.18 -9.38
CA PRO A 37 -9.83 -17.58 -8.55
C PRO A 37 -9.26 -16.99 -7.25
N GLY A 38 -8.09 -17.45 -6.84
CA GLY A 38 -7.51 -17.10 -5.55
C GLY A 38 -8.00 -17.99 -4.41
N CYS A 39 -7.88 -17.49 -3.18
CA CYS A 39 -8.47 -18.11 -2.00
C CYS A 39 -9.73 -17.36 -1.56
N THR A 40 -10.63 -18.02 -0.84
CA THR A 40 -11.90 -17.44 -0.36
C THR A 40 -11.71 -16.53 0.85
N GLN A 41 -10.60 -16.68 1.57
CA GLN A 41 -10.25 -15.89 2.76
C GLN A 41 -8.74 -15.72 2.84
N GLY A 42 -8.27 -14.47 3.02
CA GLY A 42 -6.87 -14.20 3.35
C GLY A 42 -6.52 -14.73 4.74
N ARG A 43 -5.40 -15.42 4.87
CA ARG A 43 -4.96 -16.08 6.10
C ARG A 43 -3.68 -15.49 6.69
N ASN A 44 -3.06 -14.55 5.99
CA ASN A 44 -1.83 -13.92 6.43
C ASN A 44 -1.74 -12.47 5.90
N PRO A 45 -0.89 -11.62 6.50
CA PRO A 45 -0.80 -10.19 6.16
C PRO A 45 -0.30 -9.86 4.74
N ARG A 46 0.20 -10.84 3.99
CA ARG A 46 0.60 -10.65 2.59
C ARG A 46 -0.58 -10.86 1.62
N GLU A 47 -1.66 -11.42 2.13
CA GLU A 47 -2.87 -11.69 1.35
C GLU A 47 -3.88 -10.55 1.48
N THR A 48 -3.44 -9.33 1.22
CA THR A 48 -4.28 -8.13 1.23
C THR A 48 -5.25 -8.08 0.05
N GLY A 49 -6.29 -7.24 0.19
CA GLY A 49 -7.30 -7.05 -0.84
C GLY A 49 -8.36 -8.16 -0.89
N PRO A 50 -9.29 -8.11 -1.85
CA PRO A 50 -10.43 -9.00 -1.92
C PRO A 50 -10.03 -10.46 -2.15
N ARG A 51 -10.71 -11.35 -1.42
CA ARG A 51 -10.60 -12.81 -1.57
C ARG A 51 -11.97 -13.37 -1.84
N GLY A 52 -12.04 -14.39 -2.73
CA GLY A 52 -13.35 -14.87 -3.15
C GLY A 52 -13.28 -16.05 -4.09
N CYS A 53 -14.28 -16.15 -4.91
CA CYS A 53 -14.39 -17.17 -5.97
C CYS A 53 -14.74 -16.52 -7.31
N CYS A 54 -14.67 -17.32 -8.37
CA CYS A 54 -15.13 -16.91 -9.69
C CYS A 54 -16.44 -17.63 -10.03
N VAL A 55 -17.43 -16.86 -10.49
CA VAL A 55 -18.63 -17.38 -11.15
C VAL A 55 -18.39 -17.34 -12.65
N VAL A 56 -18.47 -18.49 -13.30
CA VAL A 56 -18.23 -18.62 -14.73
C VAL A 56 -19.56 -18.75 -15.47
N HIS A 57 -19.87 -17.77 -16.30
CA HIS A 57 -21.06 -17.74 -17.12
C HIS A 57 -20.78 -18.38 -18.48
N VAL A 58 -21.52 -19.43 -18.81
CA VAL A 58 -21.38 -20.15 -20.06
C VAL A 58 -22.60 -19.90 -20.94
N SER A 59 -22.38 -19.57 -22.20
CA SER A 59 -23.40 -19.38 -23.21
C SER A 59 -22.99 -20.08 -24.52
N GLN A 60 -23.91 -20.83 -25.09
CA GLN A 60 -23.66 -21.56 -26.36
C GLN A 60 -22.40 -22.46 -26.32
N GLY A 61 -22.14 -23.09 -25.15
CA GLY A 61 -20.98 -23.95 -24.96
C GLY A 61 -19.65 -23.24 -24.76
N ARG A 62 -19.63 -21.91 -24.64
CA ARG A 62 -18.42 -21.12 -24.44
C ARG A 62 -18.50 -20.23 -23.21
N VAL A 63 -17.35 -19.91 -22.61
CA VAL A 63 -17.27 -18.96 -21.49
C VAL A 63 -17.55 -17.55 -22.01
N ALA A 64 -18.70 -17.00 -21.61
CA ALA A 64 -19.12 -15.66 -21.99
C ALA A 64 -18.55 -14.59 -21.06
N HIS A 65 -18.48 -14.89 -19.73
CA HIS A 65 -18.03 -13.95 -18.71
C HIS A 65 -17.52 -14.70 -17.48
N VAL A 66 -16.54 -14.11 -16.80
CA VAL A 66 -16.06 -14.57 -15.49
C VAL A 66 -16.20 -13.42 -14.51
N GLU A 67 -17.02 -13.62 -13.49
CA GLU A 67 -17.26 -12.65 -12.42
C GLU A 67 -16.49 -13.06 -11.16
N PHE A 68 -15.73 -12.14 -10.60
CA PHE A 68 -15.11 -12.35 -9.29
C PHE A 68 -16.06 -11.90 -8.18
N VAL A 69 -16.38 -12.81 -7.26
CA VAL A 69 -17.28 -12.58 -6.13
C VAL A 69 -16.45 -12.57 -4.84
N PRO A 70 -16.30 -11.44 -4.16
CA PRO A 70 -15.62 -11.36 -2.87
C PRO A 70 -16.38 -12.11 -1.78
N LEU A 71 -15.73 -13.05 -1.08
CA LEU A 71 -16.31 -13.89 -0.02
C LEU A 71 -15.60 -13.73 1.32
N ASP A 72 -14.48 -13.02 1.36
CA ASP A 72 -13.72 -12.81 2.59
C ASP A 72 -14.59 -12.12 3.66
N THR A 73 -14.62 -12.69 4.84
CA THR A 73 -15.32 -12.13 6.01
C THR A 73 -14.45 -11.16 6.77
N VAL A 74 -13.13 -11.39 6.77
CA VAL A 74 -12.11 -10.48 7.33
C VAL A 74 -11.20 -10.01 6.21
N ARG A 75 -11.18 -8.72 5.94
CA ARG A 75 -10.29 -8.13 4.94
C ARG A 75 -8.92 -7.83 5.53
N TRP A 76 -7.87 -8.39 4.95
CA TRP A 76 -6.51 -7.96 5.24
C TRP A 76 -6.18 -6.67 4.48
N THR A 77 -5.70 -5.67 5.23
CA THR A 77 -5.20 -4.42 4.65
C THR A 77 -3.85 -4.03 5.27
N ALA A 78 -3.01 -3.38 4.49
CA ALA A 78 -1.71 -2.88 4.94
C ALA A 78 -1.47 -1.52 4.31
N PHE A 79 -1.09 -0.53 5.14
CA PHE A 79 -0.85 0.82 4.67
C PHE A 79 0.20 1.55 5.50
N ASP A 80 0.76 2.59 4.89
CA ASP A 80 1.59 3.56 5.56
C ASP A 80 0.73 4.69 6.13
N LEU A 81 1.07 5.12 7.34
CA LEU A 81 0.46 6.27 8.00
C LEU A 81 1.54 7.28 8.30
N ASP A 82 1.45 8.45 7.68
CA ASP A 82 2.41 9.53 7.86
C ASP A 82 2.11 10.30 9.15
N ILE A 83 3.15 10.49 9.97
CA ILE A 83 3.07 11.20 11.26
C ILE A 83 3.56 12.65 11.18
N THR A 84 3.89 13.16 9.99
CA THR A 84 4.59 14.43 9.82
C THR A 84 3.85 15.58 10.48
N ASP A 85 2.53 15.63 10.31
CA ASP A 85 1.67 16.72 10.82
C ASP A 85 0.94 16.35 12.13
N LEU A 86 1.26 15.18 12.72
CA LEU A 86 0.61 14.74 13.95
C LEU A 86 1.32 15.29 15.18
N ALA A 87 0.55 15.95 16.06
CA ALA A 87 1.08 16.56 17.28
C ALA A 87 1.18 15.59 18.46
N GLY A 88 0.39 14.51 18.50
CA GLY A 88 0.36 13.56 19.61
C GLY A 88 -0.31 12.23 19.29
N MET A 89 -0.33 11.35 20.30
CA MET A 89 -0.85 9.99 20.17
C MET A 89 -2.36 9.95 19.88
N ASP A 90 -3.13 10.88 20.43
CA ASP A 90 -4.58 10.95 20.19
C ASP A 90 -4.86 11.21 18.71
N GLN A 91 -4.15 12.17 18.09
CA GLN A 91 -4.27 12.42 16.65
C GLN A 91 -3.82 11.23 15.80
N LEU A 92 -2.82 10.48 16.25
CA LEU A 92 -2.40 9.26 15.60
C LEU A 92 -3.52 8.20 15.63
N LEU A 93 -4.18 8.03 16.79
CA LEU A 93 -5.31 7.11 16.92
C LEU A 93 -6.48 7.54 16.04
N ASP A 94 -6.84 8.83 16.06
CA ASP A 94 -7.90 9.38 15.21
C ASP A 94 -7.63 9.15 13.72
N THR A 95 -6.41 9.43 13.28
CA THR A 95 -6.00 9.24 11.88
C THR A 95 -6.03 7.77 11.48
N LEU A 96 -5.55 6.88 12.37
CA LEU A 96 -5.62 5.43 12.17
C LEU A 96 -7.07 4.95 12.07
N THR A 97 -7.92 5.43 12.97
CA THR A 97 -9.36 5.11 13.01
C THR A 97 -10.06 5.55 11.73
N GLN A 98 -9.83 6.78 11.28
CA GLN A 98 -10.38 7.28 10.03
C GLN A 98 -9.93 6.45 8.83
N ARG A 99 -8.64 6.11 8.79
CA ARG A 99 -8.11 5.27 7.70
C ARG A 99 -8.76 3.89 7.69
N CYS A 100 -8.90 3.24 8.84
CA CYS A 100 -9.60 1.96 8.94
C CYS A 100 -11.07 2.05 8.52
N ALA A 101 -11.77 3.14 8.87
CA ALA A 101 -13.14 3.35 8.45
C ALA A 101 -13.27 3.47 6.91
N VAL A 102 -12.33 4.17 6.26
CA VAL A 102 -12.27 4.25 4.78
C VAL A 102 -12.02 2.87 4.18
N GLU A 103 -11.02 2.14 4.68
CA GLU A 103 -10.70 0.79 4.20
C GLU A 103 -11.89 -0.19 4.36
N ALA A 104 -12.62 -0.11 5.47
CA ALA A 104 -13.81 -0.92 5.73
C ALA A 104 -14.95 -0.59 4.74
N ALA A 105 -15.19 0.70 4.51
CA ALA A 105 -16.21 1.17 3.57
C ALA A 105 -15.90 0.76 2.13
N GLU A 106 -14.67 0.98 1.67
CA GLU A 106 -14.21 0.59 0.32
C GLU A 106 -14.27 -0.94 0.12
N ALA A 107 -13.92 -1.68 1.16
CA ALA A 107 -14.00 -3.13 1.14
C ALA A 107 -15.44 -3.66 1.23
N SER A 108 -16.40 -2.85 1.67
CA SER A 108 -17.75 -3.27 2.09
C SER A 108 -17.66 -4.42 3.11
N ARG A 109 -16.79 -4.27 4.13
CA ARG A 109 -16.54 -5.26 5.19
C ARG A 109 -16.45 -4.58 6.55
N ASP A 110 -17.14 -5.16 7.52
CA ASP A 110 -17.12 -4.67 8.90
C ASP A 110 -15.89 -5.19 9.69
N ALA A 111 -15.23 -6.23 9.18
CA ALA A 111 -14.08 -6.83 9.82
C ALA A 111 -12.79 -6.63 9.01
N LEU A 112 -11.79 -6.02 9.66
CA LEU A 112 -10.46 -5.79 9.10
C LEU A 112 -9.37 -6.43 9.96
N ALA A 113 -8.35 -6.99 9.31
CA ALA A 113 -7.05 -7.29 9.90
C ALA A 113 -6.03 -6.31 9.31
N VAL A 114 -5.48 -5.44 10.17
CA VAL A 114 -4.74 -4.24 9.75
C VAL A 114 -3.26 -4.36 10.09
N ARG A 115 -2.40 -4.06 9.15
CA ARG A 115 -0.97 -3.86 9.36
C ARG A 115 -0.60 -2.42 9.01
N VAL A 116 0.04 -1.71 9.95
CA VAL A 116 0.39 -0.30 9.77
C VAL A 116 1.90 -0.12 9.85
N ARG A 117 2.42 0.69 8.94
CA ARG A 117 3.77 1.24 9.03
C ARG A 117 3.66 2.76 9.25
N LEU A 118 4.10 3.22 10.42
CA LEU A 118 4.20 4.65 10.71
C LEU A 118 5.44 5.19 10.02
N VAL A 119 5.28 6.19 9.17
CA VAL A 119 6.34 6.82 8.37
C VAL A 119 6.38 8.33 8.62
N GLY A 120 7.32 9.01 7.99
CA GLY A 120 7.42 10.47 8.06
C GLY A 120 8.35 10.99 9.16
N ARG A 121 8.40 12.32 9.26
CA ARG A 121 9.23 13.06 10.22
C ARG A 121 8.35 14.03 10.99
N GLY A 122 8.29 13.91 12.31
CA GLY A 122 7.42 14.77 13.11
C GLY A 122 7.76 14.75 14.58
N ALA A 123 7.10 15.65 15.33
CA ALA A 123 7.26 15.78 16.78
C ALA A 123 6.95 14.47 17.51
N LEU A 124 5.97 13.73 17.02
CA LEU A 124 5.50 12.45 17.57
C LEU A 124 6.58 11.35 17.55
N HIS A 125 7.62 11.46 16.70
CA HIS A 125 8.70 10.48 16.64
C HIS A 125 9.34 10.21 18.01
N ARG A 126 9.56 11.26 18.82
CA ARG A 126 10.21 11.10 20.13
C ARG A 126 9.37 10.30 21.12
N GLU A 127 8.05 10.50 21.09
CA GLU A 127 7.11 9.77 21.93
C GLU A 127 7.03 8.30 21.48
N LEU A 128 6.88 8.05 20.19
CA LEU A 128 6.90 6.71 19.59
C LEU A 128 8.21 5.95 19.85
N ALA A 129 9.34 6.66 19.88
CA ALA A 129 10.66 6.06 20.17
C ALA A 129 10.84 5.70 21.64
N ARG A 130 10.21 6.45 22.56
CA ARG A 130 10.24 6.15 24.01
C ARG A 130 9.39 4.94 24.36
N MET A 131 8.26 4.78 23.69
CA MET A 131 7.42 3.60 23.82
C MET A 131 8.10 2.39 23.20
N GLY A 132 8.20 1.29 23.91
CA GLY A 132 8.63 0.03 23.34
C GLY A 132 7.68 -0.46 22.25
N PRO A 133 8.14 -1.32 21.31
CA PRO A 133 7.28 -1.83 20.25
C PRO A 133 6.01 -2.52 20.75
N VAL A 134 6.10 -3.23 21.87
CA VAL A 134 4.97 -3.93 22.49
C VAL A 134 3.97 -2.93 23.08
N GLU A 135 4.45 -1.98 23.88
CA GLU A 135 3.62 -0.96 24.51
C GLU A 135 2.85 -0.14 23.49
N ARG A 136 3.53 0.38 22.49
CA ARG A 136 2.92 1.11 21.37
C ARG A 136 1.88 0.27 20.63
N GLY A 137 2.21 -0.99 20.33
CA GLY A 137 1.31 -1.91 19.66
C GLY A 137 0.05 -2.22 20.48
N THR A 138 0.19 -2.36 21.79
CA THR A 138 -0.95 -2.59 22.70
C THR A 138 -1.83 -1.35 22.77
N TRP A 139 -1.25 -0.18 23.02
CA TRP A 139 -2.00 1.07 23.13
C TRP A 139 -2.83 1.38 21.87
N LEU A 140 -2.21 1.27 20.68
CA LEU A 140 -2.92 1.50 19.43
C LEU A 140 -3.97 0.42 19.14
N ARG A 141 -3.72 -0.84 19.52
CA ARG A 141 -4.67 -1.93 19.33
C ARG A 141 -5.91 -1.74 20.17
N ASP A 142 -5.73 -1.45 21.46
CA ASP A 142 -6.82 -1.27 22.40
C ASP A 142 -7.69 -0.07 21.98
N GLY A 143 -7.07 1.08 21.70
CA GLY A 143 -7.78 2.26 21.22
C GLY A 143 -8.52 2.02 19.90
N LEU A 144 -7.88 1.38 18.92
CA LEU A 144 -8.54 1.06 17.65
C LEU A 144 -9.70 0.07 17.81
N GLN A 145 -9.58 -0.87 18.73
CA GLN A 145 -10.63 -1.86 19.01
C GLN A 145 -11.85 -1.21 19.66
N ASP A 146 -11.64 -0.29 20.61
CA ASP A 146 -12.70 0.48 21.24
C ASP A 146 -13.46 1.34 20.21
N GLU A 147 -12.72 2.01 19.32
CA GLU A 147 -13.29 2.80 18.23
C GLU A 147 -14.08 1.95 17.22
N ALA A 148 -13.56 0.77 16.89
CA ALA A 148 -14.27 -0.17 16.02
C ALA A 148 -15.56 -0.66 16.64
N GLN A 149 -15.54 -1.03 17.92
CA GLN A 149 -16.69 -1.51 18.67
C GLN A 149 -17.79 -0.44 18.76
N ALA A 150 -17.42 0.82 18.97
CA ALA A 150 -18.36 1.94 18.98
C ALA A 150 -19.10 2.11 17.64
N ARG A 151 -18.54 1.62 16.55
CA ARG A 151 -19.13 1.62 15.19
C ARG A 151 -19.85 0.31 14.83
N GLY A 152 -19.85 -0.67 15.74
CA GLY A 152 -20.37 -2.01 15.45
C GLY A 152 -19.50 -2.82 14.48
N GLN A 153 -18.21 -2.47 14.39
CA GLN A 153 -17.23 -3.08 13.49
C GLN A 153 -16.17 -3.84 14.29
N TRP A 154 -15.37 -4.66 13.60
CA TRP A 154 -14.28 -5.43 14.20
C TRP A 154 -12.97 -5.15 13.44
N TRP A 155 -12.04 -4.44 14.08
CA TRP A 155 -10.73 -4.13 13.49
C TRP A 155 -9.62 -4.69 14.38
N TRP A 156 -8.82 -5.55 13.81
CA TRP A 156 -7.69 -6.19 14.47
C TRP A 156 -6.38 -5.58 13.97
N LEU A 157 -5.70 -4.82 14.83
CA LEU A 157 -4.37 -4.31 14.53
C LEU A 157 -3.33 -5.43 14.75
N GLU A 158 -2.96 -6.10 13.66
CA GLU A 158 -2.03 -7.23 13.69
C GLU A 158 -0.62 -6.77 14.08
N SER A 159 -0.11 -5.69 13.46
CA SER A 159 1.18 -5.13 13.79
C SER A 159 1.30 -3.65 13.46
N VAL A 160 2.17 -2.97 14.23
CA VAL A 160 2.58 -1.59 13.98
C VAL A 160 4.10 -1.54 13.91
N LYS A 161 4.62 -1.12 12.76
CA LYS A 161 6.06 -0.87 12.58
C LYS A 161 6.32 0.64 12.54
N ALA A 162 7.13 1.15 13.45
CA ALA A 162 7.60 2.53 13.40
C ALA A 162 8.85 2.63 12.52
N ALA A 163 8.73 3.36 11.42
CA ALA A 163 9.81 3.74 10.50
C ALA A 163 9.91 5.28 10.43
N THR A 164 9.55 5.94 11.53
CA THR A 164 9.53 7.39 11.66
C THR A 164 10.92 7.95 11.93
N ARG A 165 11.08 9.26 11.73
CA ARG A 165 12.32 10.00 11.98
C ARG A 165 12.03 11.28 12.77
N PRO A 166 13.01 11.84 13.49
CA PRO A 166 12.81 13.13 14.14
C PRO A 166 12.61 14.25 13.12
N PRO A 167 11.91 15.33 13.50
CA PRO A 167 11.83 16.52 12.65
C PRO A 167 13.22 17.06 12.36
N ILE A 168 13.38 17.68 11.21
CA ILE A 168 14.60 18.42 10.86
C ILE A 168 14.34 19.89 11.18
N ASP A 169 15.16 20.46 12.04
CA ASP A 169 15.18 21.90 12.26
C ASP A 169 16.03 22.56 11.16
N THR A 170 15.37 22.85 10.03
CA THR A 170 16.02 23.49 8.89
C THR A 170 16.50 24.90 9.21
N ALA A 171 15.83 25.61 10.12
CA ALA A 171 16.24 26.96 10.55
C ALA A 171 17.55 26.91 11.35
N ALA A 172 17.67 25.96 12.29
CA ALA A 172 18.92 25.78 13.03
C ALA A 172 20.05 25.30 12.09
N LEU A 173 19.75 24.41 11.14
CA LEU A 173 20.74 23.95 10.15
C LEU A 173 21.22 25.07 9.23
N ALA A 174 20.32 25.94 8.76
CA ALA A 174 20.69 27.13 7.95
C ALA A 174 21.61 28.09 8.70
N GLN A 175 21.45 28.19 10.03
CA GLN A 175 22.28 29.04 10.87
C GLN A 175 23.62 28.39 11.27
N SER A 176 23.75 27.07 11.16
CA SER A 176 24.97 26.37 11.62
C SER A 176 26.19 26.59 10.73
N GLY A 177 26.03 27.16 9.54
CA GLY A 177 27.09 27.34 8.55
C GLY A 177 27.52 26.02 7.88
N GLY A 178 28.45 26.12 6.93
CA GLY A 178 28.98 24.97 6.20
C GLY A 178 28.09 24.46 5.08
N LEU A 179 28.44 23.30 4.50
CA LEU A 179 27.84 22.76 3.29
C LEU A 179 26.31 22.59 3.38
N VAL A 180 25.78 22.17 4.54
CA VAL A 180 24.35 21.95 4.70
C VAL A 180 23.58 23.28 4.67
N ALA A 181 24.10 24.32 5.29
CA ALA A 181 23.51 25.66 5.25
C ALA A 181 23.53 26.25 3.82
N GLU A 182 24.63 26.05 3.09
CA GLU A 182 24.74 26.46 1.68
C GLU A 182 23.76 25.71 0.77
N LEU A 183 23.60 24.40 0.96
CA LEU A 183 22.62 23.59 0.22
C LEU A 183 21.18 24.01 0.51
N LEU A 184 20.85 24.33 1.77
CA LEU A 184 19.51 24.81 2.13
C LEU A 184 19.24 26.19 1.50
N ALA A 185 20.19 27.12 1.56
CA ALA A 185 20.07 28.44 0.95
C ALA A 185 19.89 28.33 -0.59
N GLU A 186 20.63 27.42 -1.23
CA GLU A 186 20.49 27.18 -2.67
C GLU A 186 19.14 26.51 -3.02
N ALA A 187 18.67 25.58 -2.19
CA ALA A 187 17.35 24.97 -2.37
C ALA A 187 16.21 26.00 -2.23
N ASP A 188 16.30 26.90 -1.25
CA ASP A 188 15.33 27.98 -1.06
C ASP A 188 15.36 28.97 -2.24
N ARG A 189 16.56 29.28 -2.77
CA ARG A 189 16.72 30.13 -3.95
C ARG A 189 16.07 29.51 -5.18
N LEU A 190 16.32 28.22 -5.40
CA LEU A 190 15.73 27.46 -6.52
C LEU A 190 14.20 27.34 -6.39
N ALA A 191 13.70 27.13 -5.16
CA ALA A 191 12.26 27.04 -4.91
C ALA A 191 11.51 28.36 -5.12
N ALA A 192 12.21 29.50 -5.02
CA ALA A 192 11.65 30.83 -5.25
C ALA A 192 11.61 31.24 -6.73
N ASP A 193 12.25 30.51 -7.62
CA ASP A 193 12.37 30.81 -9.04
C ASP A 193 11.94 29.61 -9.93
N ASP A 194 10.74 29.73 -10.49
CA ASP A 194 10.16 28.69 -11.37
C ASP A 194 11.03 28.37 -12.59
N GLY A 195 11.79 29.33 -13.09
CA GLY A 195 12.70 29.15 -14.22
C GLY A 195 13.87 28.23 -13.85
N SER A 196 14.51 28.47 -12.71
CA SER A 196 15.59 27.65 -12.17
C SER A 196 15.14 26.24 -11.83
N LEU A 197 13.91 26.07 -11.32
CA LEU A 197 13.32 24.75 -11.09
C LEU A 197 13.11 23.98 -12.38
N ALA A 198 12.63 24.62 -13.45
CA ALA A 198 12.43 24.00 -14.75
C ALA A 198 13.77 23.58 -15.41
N GLU A 199 14.81 24.40 -15.29
CA GLU A 199 16.17 24.04 -15.73
C GLU A 199 16.73 22.85 -14.98
N LEU A 200 16.60 22.85 -13.64
CA LEU A 200 17.07 21.72 -12.82
C LEU A 200 16.32 20.43 -13.16
N ALA A 201 14.98 20.51 -13.32
CA ALA A 201 14.16 19.38 -13.73
C ALA A 201 14.57 18.83 -15.09
N SER A 202 14.88 19.70 -16.07
CA SER A 202 15.36 19.32 -17.40
C SER A 202 16.74 18.63 -17.32
N CYS A 203 17.67 19.18 -16.51
CA CYS A 203 18.98 18.63 -16.31
C CYS A 203 18.91 17.22 -15.67
N LEU A 204 18.08 17.07 -14.61
CA LEU A 204 17.85 15.78 -13.97
C LEU A 204 17.22 14.76 -14.92
N GLN A 205 16.25 15.16 -15.74
CA GLN A 205 15.65 14.27 -16.75
C GLN A 205 16.70 13.76 -17.74
N GLN A 206 17.66 14.59 -18.16
CA GLN A 206 18.75 14.17 -19.05
C GLN A 206 19.65 13.14 -18.38
N GLU A 207 20.03 13.35 -17.13
CA GLU A 207 20.86 12.42 -16.36
C GLU A 207 20.13 11.09 -16.07
N PHE A 208 18.83 11.13 -15.72
CA PHE A 208 18.00 9.93 -15.51
C PHE A 208 17.79 9.12 -16.81
N ASN A 209 17.80 9.77 -17.97
CA ASN A 209 17.72 9.11 -19.27
C ASN A 209 19.07 8.53 -19.73
N HIS A 210 20.17 8.80 -19.01
CA HIS A 210 21.47 8.22 -19.35
C HIS A 210 21.42 6.68 -19.20
N PRO A 211 21.90 5.89 -20.20
CA PRO A 211 21.73 4.42 -20.22
C PRO A 211 22.24 3.71 -18.97
N ARG A 212 23.32 4.20 -18.34
CA ARG A 212 23.88 3.62 -17.11
C ARG A 212 22.98 3.85 -15.89
N VAL A 213 22.35 5.01 -15.77
CA VAL A 213 21.44 5.35 -14.67
C VAL A 213 20.14 4.54 -14.82
N ARG A 214 19.63 4.44 -16.04
CA ARG A 214 18.42 3.66 -16.34
C ARG A 214 18.60 2.18 -16.03
N ALA A 215 19.75 1.58 -16.37
CA ALA A 215 20.07 0.19 -16.03
C ALA A 215 20.12 -0.05 -14.51
N VAL A 216 20.60 0.92 -13.72
CA VAL A 216 20.61 0.83 -12.25
C VAL A 216 19.20 0.96 -11.69
N LEU A 217 18.38 1.90 -12.18
CA LEU A 217 16.99 2.08 -11.75
C LEU A 217 16.13 0.85 -12.07
N GLU A 218 16.28 0.25 -13.24
CA GLU A 218 15.61 -0.99 -13.63
C GLU A 218 16.03 -2.19 -12.75
N SER A 219 17.25 -2.19 -12.23
CA SER A 219 17.74 -3.24 -11.32
C SER A 219 17.24 -3.09 -9.87
N ILE A 220 16.73 -1.92 -9.48
CA ILE A 220 16.25 -1.60 -8.12
C ILE A 220 14.72 -1.62 -8.05
N SER A 221 14.04 -1.55 -9.19
CA SER A 221 12.57 -1.69 -9.24
C SER A 221 12.16 -3.13 -8.91
N PRO A 222 11.29 -3.35 -7.90
CA PRO A 222 10.87 -4.66 -7.43
C PRO A 222 9.98 -5.41 -8.44
#